data_02252f8b66c3da962ba963266ff8f37a
#
_entry.id   02252f8b66c3da962ba963266ff8f37a
#
_cell.length_a   1.000
_cell.length_b   1.000
_cell.length_c   1.000
_cell.angle_alpha   90.00
_cell.angle_beta   90.00
_cell.angle_gamma   90.00
#
_symmetry.space_group_name_H-M   'P 1'
#
loop_
_entity.id
_entity.type
_entity.pdbx_description
1 polymer ?
#
loop_
_entity_poly.entity_id
_entity_poly.type
_entity_poly.pdbx_seq_one_letter_code
_entity_poly.pdbx_strand_id
1 'polypeptide(L)'
;MIRLQLYRCIFAVVLLFVQSLAKAQQPFVYADNSSLHNSGGSVFVCKGVSMWYAPLLASEGKRQRARLITELDSLQTLGVNTVSILAGASVSLPESVDSLRPSYGVLHTQIANEKLLRGLDFVLCELQKRKMRAVISLDREMQFGEQYVEKYKQFAAHLLKRKSSLSGNLYSNDSTILAWRVCDALMTQNVDTLHRFVAVESELASYLKTLDKKHLVSISYMPLGTQDNEPLFETCVQAQGVDVIEVVANPVITCGVRNGNLFDNLGNVYLRTDDRIEVFNRLSLNYGKVYWLADACYPRDAFFVRPSSRTDARNAYFAYLLSKVEEAKRTGQPLVGCSFKGWGGMARTEGDEWRAVYDYTAEYPECKKGVYSIFSNDVSTTTLLRHGFRLE
;
A
#
# COMPACT_ATOMS: atom_id res chain seq x y z
N MET A 1 10.18 57.82 15.94
CA MET A 1 10.98 56.73 15.29
C MET A 1 10.87 55.39 15.99
N ILE A 2 10.98 55.26 17.29
CA ILE A 2 11.00 54.01 18.06
C ILE A 2 9.69 53.19 17.90
N ARG A 3 8.52 53.83 17.90
CA ARG A 3 7.22 53.16 17.72
C ARG A 3 7.04 52.52 16.34
N LEU A 4 7.58 53.12 15.29
CA LEU A 4 7.48 52.63 13.90
C LEU A 4 8.40 51.39 13.70
N GLN A 5 9.55 51.35 14.36
CA GLN A 5 10.44 50.20 14.35
C GLN A 5 9.83 49.00 15.13
N LEU A 6 9.15 49.25 16.25
CA LEU A 6 8.49 48.23 17.03
C LEU A 6 7.35 47.54 16.23
N TYR A 7 6.54 48.31 15.50
CA TYR A 7 5.51 47.78 14.64
C TYR A 7 6.08 46.95 13.46
N ARG A 8 7.22 47.37 12.88
CA ARG A 8 7.90 46.61 11.84
C ARG A 8 8.47 45.29 12.36
N CYS A 9 9.04 45.26 13.57
CA CYS A 9 9.50 44.01 14.21
C CYS A 9 8.35 43.07 14.55
N ILE A 10 7.25 43.59 15.10
CA ILE A 10 6.06 42.77 15.41
C ILE A 10 5.45 42.21 14.12
N PHE A 11 5.35 43.01 13.07
CA PHE A 11 4.85 42.54 11.77
C PHE A 11 5.74 41.49 11.12
N ALA A 12 7.07 41.62 11.21
CA ALA A 12 8.03 40.65 10.72
C ALA A 12 7.98 39.35 11.52
N VAL A 13 7.83 39.40 12.83
CA VAL A 13 7.66 38.22 13.71
C VAL A 13 6.33 37.53 13.41
N VAL A 14 5.23 38.27 13.24
CA VAL A 14 3.94 37.71 12.87
C VAL A 14 3.97 37.08 11.47
N LEU A 15 4.67 37.71 10.51
CA LEU A 15 4.86 37.13 9.16
C LEU A 15 5.69 35.85 9.21
N LEU A 16 6.73 35.79 10.02
CA LEU A 16 7.54 34.59 10.24
C LEU A 16 6.73 33.50 10.95
N PHE A 17 5.88 33.87 11.90
CA PHE A 17 4.98 32.92 12.58
C PHE A 17 3.88 32.41 11.66
N VAL A 18 3.31 33.24 10.80
CA VAL A 18 2.33 32.83 9.78
C VAL A 18 2.97 31.93 8.72
N GLN A 19 4.21 32.19 8.35
CA GLN A 19 4.97 31.30 7.45
C GLN A 19 5.37 29.96 8.12
N SER A 20 5.59 29.94 9.43
CA SER A 20 5.87 28.69 10.16
C SER A 20 4.62 27.86 10.43
N LEU A 21 3.43 28.46 10.39
CA LEU A 21 2.12 27.78 10.52
C LEU A 21 1.58 27.25 9.19
N ALA A 22 2.09 27.69 8.06
CA ALA A 22 1.92 26.99 6.80
C ALA A 22 2.78 25.72 6.87
N LYS A 23 2.26 24.67 7.55
CA LYS A 23 2.82 23.33 7.42
C LYS A 23 2.90 23.06 5.92
N ALA A 24 4.12 23.08 5.38
CA ALA A 24 4.33 22.82 3.97
C ALA A 24 3.71 21.45 3.66
N GLN A 25 2.55 21.47 3.02
CA GLN A 25 1.87 20.27 2.58
C GLN A 25 2.86 19.55 1.66
N GLN A 26 3.09 18.26 1.90
CA GLN A 26 4.01 17.51 1.05
C GLN A 26 3.49 17.59 -0.39
N PRO A 27 4.32 18.03 -1.33
CA PRO A 27 3.89 18.16 -2.71
C PRO A 27 3.52 16.79 -3.30
N PHE A 28 2.62 16.77 -4.28
CA PHE A 28 2.17 15.54 -4.93
C PHE A 28 3.33 14.87 -5.67
N VAL A 29 3.35 13.56 -5.60
CA VAL A 29 4.22 12.72 -6.44
C VAL A 29 3.55 12.57 -7.80
N TYR A 30 4.35 12.64 -8.85
CA TYR A 30 3.88 12.40 -10.22
C TYR A 30 4.74 11.33 -10.90
N ALA A 31 4.16 10.64 -11.87
CA ALA A 31 4.87 9.68 -12.70
C ALA A 31 5.40 10.38 -13.97
N ASP A 32 6.61 10.01 -14.37
CA ASP A 32 7.22 10.41 -15.62
C ASP A 32 7.87 9.18 -16.26
N ASN A 33 7.39 8.76 -17.38
CA ASN A 33 7.77 7.61 -18.23
C ASN A 33 8.42 6.40 -17.54
N SER A 34 9.46 6.58 -16.73
CA SER A 34 10.18 5.51 -16.05
C SER A 34 10.42 5.74 -14.55
N SER A 35 9.91 6.84 -14.00
CA SER A 35 10.23 7.22 -12.62
C SER A 35 9.05 7.89 -11.93
N LEU A 36 9.07 7.87 -10.60
CA LEU A 36 8.24 8.73 -9.77
C LEU A 36 9.07 9.90 -9.26
N HIS A 37 8.46 11.07 -9.21
CA HIS A 37 9.12 12.29 -8.76
C HIS A 37 8.29 13.02 -7.71
N ASN A 38 8.97 13.58 -6.71
CA ASN A 38 8.39 14.59 -5.87
C ASN A 38 8.23 15.90 -6.67
N SER A 39 7.38 16.83 -6.24
CA SER A 39 7.15 18.10 -6.94
C SER A 39 8.42 18.94 -7.15
N GLY A 40 9.46 18.72 -6.36
CA GLY A 40 10.78 19.33 -6.52
C GLY A 40 11.68 18.64 -7.55
N GLY A 41 11.17 17.64 -8.27
CA GLY A 41 11.91 16.89 -9.30
C GLY A 41 12.83 15.78 -8.77
N SER A 42 12.96 15.61 -7.44
CA SER A 42 13.74 14.49 -6.90
C SER A 42 13.01 13.18 -7.10
N VAL A 43 13.75 12.12 -7.41
CA VAL A 43 13.20 10.77 -7.59
C VAL A 43 12.54 10.29 -6.28
N PHE A 44 11.34 9.74 -6.41
CA PHE A 44 10.62 9.07 -5.34
C PHE A 44 10.65 7.56 -5.57
N VAL A 45 11.21 6.81 -4.62
CA VAL A 45 11.20 5.35 -4.63
C VAL A 45 10.19 4.88 -3.60
N CYS A 46 9.22 4.05 -4.00
CA CYS A 46 8.27 3.46 -3.07
C CYS A 46 8.97 2.42 -2.18
N LYS A 47 9.05 2.70 -0.88
CA LYS A 47 9.59 1.86 0.19
C LYS A 47 8.42 1.51 1.11
N GLY A 48 7.64 0.49 0.74
CA GLY A 48 6.30 0.29 1.25
C GLY A 48 6.11 -0.92 2.16
N VAL A 49 5.04 -0.85 2.95
CA VAL A 49 4.44 -2.00 3.63
C VAL A 49 2.92 -1.91 3.58
N SER A 50 2.25 -3.07 3.57
CA SER A 50 0.80 -3.12 3.72
C SER A 50 0.41 -3.13 5.21
N MET A 51 -0.55 -2.31 5.54
CA MET A 51 -1.17 -2.17 6.86
C MET A 51 -2.68 -1.94 6.69
N TRP A 52 -3.34 -2.89 6.00
CA TRP A 52 -4.75 -2.80 5.60
C TRP A 52 -5.67 -2.39 6.75
N TYR A 53 -5.37 -2.87 7.96
CA TYR A 53 -6.14 -2.69 9.18
C TYR A 53 -5.93 -1.33 9.89
N ALA A 54 -5.05 -0.47 9.40
CA ALA A 54 -4.71 0.78 10.09
C ALA A 54 -5.92 1.66 10.43
N PRO A 55 -6.92 1.86 9.56
CA PRO A 55 -8.12 2.63 9.90
C PRO A 55 -8.98 1.93 10.96
N LEU A 56 -9.04 0.60 10.97
CA LEU A 56 -9.72 -0.18 12.02
C LEU A 56 -9.08 0.12 13.38
N LEU A 57 -7.78 -0.11 13.47
CA LEU A 57 -7.01 0.11 14.70
C LEU A 57 -7.18 1.55 15.21
N ALA A 58 -7.16 2.54 14.31
CA ALA A 58 -7.36 3.94 14.64
C ALA A 58 -8.80 4.26 15.12
N SER A 59 -9.79 3.47 14.70
CA SER A 59 -11.20 3.68 15.05
C SER A 59 -11.60 3.16 16.44
N GLU A 60 -10.77 2.31 17.05
CA GLU A 60 -11.14 1.56 18.27
C GLU A 60 -10.84 2.29 19.59
N GLY A 61 -10.23 3.47 19.56
CA GLY A 61 -10.05 4.30 20.74
C GLY A 61 -8.59 4.66 21.07
N LYS A 62 -8.37 5.28 22.23
CA LYS A 62 -7.07 5.89 22.58
C LYS A 62 -5.91 4.88 22.66
N ARG A 63 -6.15 3.70 23.24
CA ARG A 63 -5.12 2.65 23.38
C ARG A 63 -4.63 2.15 22.03
N GLN A 64 -5.56 1.91 21.12
CA GLN A 64 -5.28 1.40 19.79
C GLN A 64 -4.61 2.47 18.91
N ARG A 65 -5.01 3.73 19.05
CA ARG A 65 -4.31 4.87 18.44
C ARG A 65 -2.86 5.00 18.94
N ALA A 66 -2.62 4.80 20.24
CA ALA A 66 -1.27 4.79 20.79
C ALA A 66 -0.43 3.64 20.21
N ARG A 67 -1.00 2.44 20.08
CA ARG A 67 -0.37 1.31 19.37
C ARG A 67 -0.03 1.69 17.92
N LEU A 68 -0.99 2.24 17.16
CA LEU A 68 -0.75 2.66 15.78
C LEU A 68 0.40 3.66 15.68
N ILE A 69 0.45 4.66 16.55
CA ILE A 69 1.53 5.64 16.61
C ILE A 69 2.89 4.93 16.79
N THR A 70 3.01 4.02 17.76
CA THR A 70 4.23 3.25 18.01
C THR A 70 4.64 2.40 16.79
N GLU A 71 3.67 1.79 16.12
CA GLU A 71 3.93 0.99 14.91
C GLU A 71 4.41 1.87 13.75
N LEU A 72 3.79 3.04 13.54
CA LEU A 72 4.24 3.99 12.50
C LEU A 72 5.62 4.60 12.80
N ASP A 73 5.96 4.85 14.07
CA ASP A 73 7.31 5.26 14.49
C ASP A 73 8.34 4.17 14.17
N SER A 74 7.98 2.92 14.42
CA SER A 74 8.81 1.77 14.06
C SER A 74 9.05 1.70 12.56
N LEU A 75 8.00 1.82 11.75
CA LEU A 75 8.09 1.82 10.29
C LEU A 75 8.96 2.98 9.76
N GLN A 76 8.79 4.19 10.30
CA GLN A 76 9.63 5.33 9.95
C GLN A 76 11.11 5.05 10.25
N THR A 77 11.39 4.42 11.40
CA THR A 77 12.77 4.04 11.78
C THR A 77 13.37 3.02 10.82
N LEU A 78 12.56 2.15 10.20
CA LEU A 78 12.99 1.21 9.18
C LEU A 78 13.23 1.87 7.81
N GLY A 79 12.83 3.13 7.62
CA GLY A 79 12.94 3.84 6.34
C GLY A 79 11.73 3.64 5.43
N VAL A 80 10.63 3.09 5.94
CA VAL A 80 9.36 3.00 5.20
C VAL A 80 8.84 4.41 4.94
N ASN A 81 8.47 4.67 3.69
CA ASN A 81 7.88 5.95 3.28
C ASN A 81 6.45 5.84 2.75
N THR A 82 5.97 4.60 2.54
CA THR A 82 4.64 4.34 1.98
C THR A 82 3.92 3.24 2.75
N VAL A 83 2.66 3.46 3.08
CA VAL A 83 1.80 2.48 3.74
C VAL A 83 0.56 2.22 2.89
N SER A 84 0.32 0.96 2.52
CA SER A 84 -0.90 0.56 1.83
C SER A 84 -2.02 0.31 2.85
N ILE A 85 -3.18 0.91 2.61
CA ILE A 85 -4.31 0.98 3.55
C ILE A 85 -5.57 0.61 2.80
N LEU A 86 -6.47 -0.11 3.44
CA LEU A 86 -7.78 -0.41 2.89
C LEU A 86 -8.82 0.60 3.42
N ALA A 87 -9.47 1.34 2.51
CA ALA A 87 -10.49 2.34 2.86
C ALA A 87 -11.91 1.78 2.80
N GLY A 88 -12.15 0.82 1.93
CA GLY A 88 -13.44 0.18 1.76
C GLY A 88 -13.28 -1.30 1.48
N ALA A 89 -13.88 -2.16 2.27
CA ALA A 89 -14.05 -3.58 1.98
C ALA A 89 -14.99 -4.24 2.98
N SER A 90 -15.62 -5.30 2.53
CA SER A 90 -16.20 -6.30 3.39
C SER A 90 -15.08 -7.21 3.90
N VAL A 91 -14.61 -6.98 5.11
CA VAL A 91 -13.80 -7.98 5.82
C VAL A 91 -14.77 -8.77 6.66
N SER A 92 -14.96 -10.05 6.35
CA SER A 92 -15.72 -10.97 7.19
C SER A 92 -14.93 -11.19 8.48
N LEU A 93 -15.37 -10.55 9.56
CA LEU A 93 -14.83 -10.83 10.88
C LEU A 93 -15.53 -12.10 11.42
N PRO A 94 -14.81 -12.95 12.18
CA PRO A 94 -15.43 -14.08 12.87
C PRO A 94 -16.61 -13.63 13.74
N GLU A 95 -17.65 -14.46 13.86
CA GLU A 95 -18.88 -14.14 14.60
C GLU A 95 -18.65 -13.78 16.07
N SER A 96 -17.58 -14.26 16.68
CA SER A 96 -17.18 -13.92 18.05
C SER A 96 -16.84 -12.43 18.26
N VAL A 97 -16.81 -11.61 17.22
CA VAL A 97 -16.47 -10.19 17.24
C VAL A 97 -17.69 -9.32 16.93
N ASP A 98 -18.88 -9.76 17.25
CA ASP A 98 -20.16 -9.12 16.92
C ASP A 98 -20.32 -7.65 17.36
N SER A 99 -19.64 -7.24 18.43
CA SER A 99 -19.67 -5.83 18.90
C SER A 99 -18.77 -4.88 18.11
N LEU A 100 -17.94 -5.42 17.25
CA LEU A 100 -16.95 -4.67 16.46
C LEU A 100 -17.13 -4.88 14.95
N ARG A 101 -18.25 -5.48 14.51
CA ARG A 101 -18.56 -5.46 13.08
C ARG A 101 -18.56 -4.02 12.57
N PRO A 102 -17.42 -3.48 12.15
CA PRO A 102 -17.48 -2.49 11.14
C PRO A 102 -17.97 -3.29 9.93
N SER A 103 -19.20 -3.08 9.53
CA SER A 103 -19.48 -3.17 8.13
C SER A 103 -18.53 -2.16 7.49
N TYR A 104 -17.28 -2.58 7.21
CA TYR A 104 -16.48 -1.95 6.18
C TYR A 104 -17.45 -1.87 5.04
N GLY A 105 -17.72 -0.63 4.61
CA GLY A 105 -18.80 -0.45 3.68
C GLY A 105 -18.69 -1.52 2.64
N VAL A 106 -19.49 -2.55 2.84
CA VAL A 106 -19.72 -3.51 1.78
C VAL A 106 -20.09 -2.59 0.65
N LEU A 107 -19.27 -2.51 -0.39
CA LEU A 107 -19.62 -1.77 -1.60
C LEU A 107 -21.03 -2.13 -2.07
N HIS A 108 -21.61 -3.16 -1.49
CA HIS A 108 -22.92 -3.69 -1.82
C HIS A 108 -24.10 -3.11 -1.03
N THR A 109 -23.92 -2.45 0.11
CA THR A 109 -25.09 -2.14 0.93
C THR A 109 -25.10 -0.83 1.70
N GLN A 110 -24.01 -0.14 1.96
CA GLN A 110 -24.07 1.10 2.74
C GLN A 110 -22.97 2.11 2.41
N ILE A 111 -23.33 3.37 2.49
CA ILE A 111 -22.48 4.54 2.57
C ILE A 111 -21.42 4.33 3.67
N ALA A 112 -20.19 4.70 3.37
CA ALA A 112 -19.01 4.56 4.20
C ALA A 112 -19.26 4.74 5.71
N ASN A 113 -18.77 3.79 6.51
CA ASN A 113 -18.88 3.87 7.96
C ASN A 113 -18.05 5.03 8.50
N GLU A 114 -18.72 6.06 9.03
CA GLU A 114 -18.09 7.29 9.50
C GLU A 114 -17.06 7.05 10.62
N LYS A 115 -17.23 6.03 11.46
CA LYS A 115 -16.26 5.66 12.50
C LYS A 115 -14.94 5.22 11.87
N LEU A 116 -14.98 4.46 10.80
CA LEU A 116 -13.80 4.01 10.06
C LEU A 116 -13.14 5.14 9.28
N LEU A 117 -13.94 6.00 8.66
CA LEU A 117 -13.42 7.19 7.96
C LEU A 117 -12.72 8.14 8.93
N ARG A 118 -13.19 8.30 10.17
CA ARG A 118 -12.45 9.03 11.22
C ARG A 118 -11.17 8.31 11.64
N GLY A 119 -11.17 6.99 11.60
CA GLY A 119 -9.94 6.19 11.74
C GLY A 119 -8.95 6.48 10.63
N LEU A 120 -9.40 6.53 9.38
CA LEU A 120 -8.58 6.89 8.23
C LEU A 120 -8.07 8.34 8.31
N ASP A 121 -8.92 9.30 8.73
CA ASP A 121 -8.48 10.68 9.00
C ASP A 121 -7.29 10.69 9.98
N PHE A 122 -7.36 9.87 11.04
CA PHE A 122 -6.29 9.78 12.03
C PHE A 122 -5.02 9.17 11.44
N VAL A 123 -5.13 8.09 10.67
CA VAL A 123 -3.98 7.45 9.99
C VAL A 123 -3.28 8.46 9.09
N LEU A 124 -4.02 9.16 8.22
CA LEU A 124 -3.45 10.15 7.31
C LEU A 124 -2.73 11.28 8.08
N CYS A 125 -3.33 11.78 9.16
CA CYS A 125 -2.70 12.78 10.02
C CYS A 125 -1.38 12.27 10.63
N GLU A 126 -1.32 11.02 11.09
CA GLU A 126 -0.12 10.43 11.68
C GLU A 126 0.96 10.12 10.62
N LEU A 127 0.58 9.71 9.41
CA LEU A 127 1.51 9.54 8.29
C LEU A 127 2.11 10.90 7.86
N GLN A 128 1.29 11.94 7.77
CA GLN A 128 1.76 13.29 7.43
C GLN A 128 2.84 13.80 8.40
N LYS A 129 2.65 13.60 9.71
CA LYS A 129 3.64 13.98 10.74
C LYS A 129 5.00 13.32 10.52
N ARG A 130 5.01 12.11 9.96
CA ARG A 130 6.21 11.31 9.69
C ARG A 130 6.75 11.47 8.27
N LYS A 131 6.13 12.33 7.46
CA LYS A 131 6.44 12.50 6.03
C LYS A 131 6.30 11.19 5.24
N MET A 132 5.45 10.29 5.70
CA MET A 132 5.07 9.06 5.03
C MET A 132 3.83 9.29 4.19
N ARG A 133 3.60 8.41 3.22
CA ARG A 133 2.47 8.50 2.28
C ARG A 133 1.58 7.26 2.37
N ALA A 134 0.35 7.39 1.89
CA ALA A 134 -0.62 6.31 1.84
C ALA A 134 -0.93 5.92 0.39
N VAL A 135 -0.96 4.63 0.10
CA VAL A 135 -1.72 4.06 -1.01
C VAL A 135 -3.06 3.60 -0.45
N ILE A 136 -4.16 4.14 -0.96
CA ILE A 136 -5.49 3.84 -0.42
C ILE A 136 -6.22 2.95 -1.41
N SER A 137 -6.44 1.68 -1.02
CA SER A 137 -7.30 0.77 -1.79
C SER A 137 -8.76 1.11 -1.54
N LEU A 138 -9.51 1.33 -2.62
CA LEU A 138 -10.93 1.64 -2.53
C LEU A 138 -11.77 0.39 -2.29
N ASP A 139 -11.33 -0.75 -2.83
CA ASP A 139 -11.94 -2.05 -2.56
C ASP A 139 -10.88 -3.11 -2.28
N ARG A 140 -11.31 -4.20 -1.68
CA ARG A 140 -10.47 -5.37 -1.43
C ARG A 140 -10.52 -6.36 -2.59
N GLU A 141 -11.72 -6.61 -3.10
CA GLU A 141 -11.99 -7.63 -4.11
C GLU A 141 -12.89 -7.07 -5.21
N MET A 142 -12.43 -7.17 -6.45
CA MET A 142 -13.19 -6.73 -7.62
C MET A 142 -14.36 -7.68 -7.90
N GLN A 143 -15.47 -7.08 -8.32
CA GLN A 143 -16.65 -7.82 -8.80
C GLN A 143 -17.06 -7.31 -10.19
N PHE A 144 -17.93 -8.05 -10.85
CA PHE A 144 -18.46 -7.70 -12.15
C PHE A 144 -19.90 -7.18 -12.07
N GLY A 145 -20.31 -6.41 -13.07
CA GLY A 145 -21.66 -5.96 -13.29
C GLY A 145 -21.87 -4.47 -13.03
N GLU A 146 -22.85 -3.90 -13.74
CA GLU A 146 -23.15 -2.46 -13.69
C GLU A 146 -23.45 -1.97 -12.27
N GLN A 147 -24.18 -2.76 -11.49
CA GLN A 147 -24.52 -2.41 -10.12
C GLN A 147 -23.29 -2.27 -9.22
N TYR A 148 -22.27 -3.12 -9.42
CA TYR A 148 -21.00 -3.03 -8.70
C TYR A 148 -20.27 -1.73 -9.10
N VAL A 149 -20.11 -1.49 -10.40
CA VAL A 149 -19.41 -0.31 -10.94
C VAL A 149 -20.07 0.98 -10.45
N GLU A 150 -21.41 1.06 -10.45
CA GLU A 150 -22.13 2.23 -10.00
C GLU A 150 -21.92 2.47 -8.48
N LYS A 151 -22.04 1.44 -7.65
CA LYS A 151 -21.79 1.56 -6.20
C LYS A 151 -20.33 1.93 -5.90
N TYR A 152 -19.39 1.38 -6.64
CA TYR A 152 -17.98 1.75 -6.52
C TYR A 152 -17.80 3.24 -6.83
N LYS A 153 -18.36 3.75 -7.94
CA LYS A 153 -18.27 5.15 -8.33
C LYS A 153 -18.88 6.07 -7.27
N GLN A 154 -20.01 5.69 -6.67
CA GLN A 154 -20.62 6.44 -5.56
C GLN A 154 -19.71 6.50 -4.33
N PHE A 155 -19.13 5.36 -3.93
CA PHE A 155 -18.20 5.29 -2.81
C PHE A 155 -16.94 6.12 -3.08
N ALA A 156 -16.33 5.95 -4.26
CA ALA A 156 -15.16 6.71 -4.67
C ALA A 156 -15.41 8.23 -4.63
N ALA A 157 -16.55 8.68 -5.19
CA ALA A 157 -16.92 10.09 -5.17
C ALA A 157 -17.11 10.62 -3.73
N HIS A 158 -17.71 9.81 -2.85
CA HIS A 158 -17.86 10.16 -1.44
C HIS A 158 -16.49 10.28 -0.74
N LEU A 159 -15.60 9.30 -0.95
CA LEU A 159 -14.29 9.27 -0.31
C LEU A 159 -13.39 10.42 -0.78
N LEU A 160 -13.28 10.64 -2.09
CA LEU A 160 -12.38 11.67 -2.64
C LEU A 160 -12.84 13.08 -2.28
N LYS A 161 -14.16 13.30 -2.14
CA LYS A 161 -14.76 14.57 -1.70
C LYS A 161 -14.82 14.72 -0.18
N ARG A 162 -14.39 13.69 0.57
CA ARG A 162 -14.38 13.75 2.03
C ARG A 162 -13.45 14.86 2.51
N LYS A 163 -13.92 15.63 3.47
CA LYS A 163 -13.13 16.59 4.24
C LYS A 163 -12.66 15.91 5.52
N SER A 164 -11.35 15.77 5.69
CA SER A 164 -10.77 15.17 6.90
C SER A 164 -11.25 15.91 8.16
N SER A 165 -11.73 15.18 9.15
CA SER A 165 -12.16 15.72 10.44
C SER A 165 -11.02 16.30 11.28
N LEU A 166 -9.76 16.01 10.93
CA LEU A 166 -8.57 16.44 11.67
C LEU A 166 -7.78 17.54 10.95
N SER A 167 -7.54 17.41 9.66
CA SER A 167 -6.79 18.40 8.88
C SER A 167 -7.69 19.47 8.25
N GLY A 168 -8.97 19.15 8.05
CA GLY A 168 -9.91 19.99 7.32
C GLY A 168 -9.73 19.99 5.81
N ASN A 169 -8.73 19.28 5.28
CA ASN A 169 -8.46 19.17 3.84
C ASN A 169 -9.36 18.12 3.18
N LEU A 170 -9.69 18.35 1.91
CA LEU A 170 -10.29 17.30 1.08
C LEU A 170 -9.25 16.19 0.84
N TYR A 171 -9.68 14.94 0.78
CA TYR A 171 -8.78 13.82 0.45
C TYR A 171 -8.17 13.99 -0.95
N SER A 172 -8.93 14.44 -1.92
CA SER A 172 -8.43 14.81 -3.26
C SER A 172 -7.43 15.99 -3.26
N ASN A 173 -7.15 16.58 -2.09
CA ASN A 173 -6.16 17.64 -1.92
C ASN A 173 -5.17 17.36 -0.78
N ASP A 174 -5.11 16.12 -0.29
CA ASP A 174 -4.18 15.69 0.76
C ASP A 174 -2.99 14.97 0.15
N SER A 175 -1.88 15.65 0.03
CA SER A 175 -0.64 15.09 -0.54
C SER A 175 -0.01 13.95 0.28
N THR A 176 -0.54 13.64 1.47
CA THR A 176 -0.20 12.43 2.20
C THR A 176 -0.64 11.18 1.44
N ILE A 177 -1.71 11.30 0.66
CA ILE A 177 -2.13 10.23 -0.24
C ILE A 177 -1.18 10.20 -1.44
N LEU A 178 -0.55 9.05 -1.70
CA LEU A 178 0.30 8.82 -2.87
C LEU A 178 -0.53 8.42 -4.07
N ALA A 179 -1.40 7.43 -3.86
CA ALA A 179 -2.18 6.83 -4.93
C ALA A 179 -3.55 6.34 -4.44
N TRP A 180 -4.51 6.38 -5.33
CA TRP A 180 -5.77 5.66 -5.24
C TRP A 180 -5.61 4.32 -5.94
N ARG A 181 -5.63 3.22 -5.18
CA ARG A 181 -5.63 1.87 -5.72
C ARG A 181 -7.06 1.45 -5.99
N VAL A 182 -7.35 1.02 -7.20
CA VAL A 182 -8.71 0.62 -7.58
C VAL A 182 -9.16 -0.58 -6.74
N CYS A 183 -8.34 -1.63 -6.66
CA CYS A 183 -8.62 -2.83 -5.89
C CYS A 183 -7.34 -3.40 -5.27
N ASP A 184 -7.44 -4.02 -4.07
CA ASP A 184 -6.28 -4.55 -3.37
C ASP A 184 -5.75 -5.85 -4.00
N ALA A 185 -6.63 -6.75 -4.42
CA ALA A 185 -6.23 -8.02 -5.01
C ALA A 185 -7.21 -8.52 -6.08
N LEU A 186 -6.66 -9.15 -7.10
CA LEU A 186 -7.41 -9.92 -8.09
C LEU A 186 -7.24 -11.40 -7.76
N MET A 187 -8.25 -12.01 -7.14
CA MET A 187 -8.19 -13.37 -6.58
C MET A 187 -8.57 -14.46 -7.60
N THR A 188 -8.09 -14.38 -8.85
CA THR A 188 -8.33 -15.43 -9.85
C THR A 188 -7.06 -15.74 -10.63
N GLN A 189 -6.97 -16.97 -11.12
CA GLN A 189 -5.93 -17.42 -12.05
C GLN A 189 -6.49 -17.72 -13.46
N ASN A 190 -7.76 -17.41 -13.69
CA ASN A 190 -8.37 -17.55 -15.01
C ASN A 190 -8.05 -16.31 -15.86
N VAL A 191 -7.37 -16.52 -16.99
CA VAL A 191 -6.87 -15.45 -17.87
C VAL A 191 -8.00 -14.56 -18.39
N ASP A 192 -9.10 -15.15 -18.87
CA ASP A 192 -10.25 -14.40 -19.41
C ASP A 192 -10.88 -13.52 -18.31
N THR A 193 -10.98 -14.06 -17.11
CA THR A 193 -11.48 -13.32 -15.96
C THR A 193 -10.54 -12.16 -15.60
N LEU A 194 -9.22 -12.36 -15.66
CA LEU A 194 -8.25 -11.28 -15.42
C LEU A 194 -8.34 -10.17 -16.45
N HIS A 195 -8.47 -10.49 -17.74
CA HIS A 195 -8.68 -9.46 -18.78
C HIS A 195 -9.96 -8.66 -18.53
N ARG A 196 -11.03 -9.32 -18.11
CA ARG A 196 -12.28 -8.63 -17.73
C ARG A 196 -12.10 -7.73 -16.51
N PHE A 197 -11.34 -8.16 -15.51
CA PHE A 197 -11.01 -7.33 -14.35
C PHE A 197 -10.23 -6.09 -14.76
N VAL A 198 -9.17 -6.24 -15.57
CA VAL A 198 -8.39 -5.09 -16.05
C VAL A 198 -9.24 -4.10 -16.82
N ALA A 199 -10.22 -4.56 -17.62
CA ALA A 199 -11.16 -3.68 -18.30
C ALA A 199 -12.00 -2.85 -17.30
N VAL A 200 -12.53 -3.48 -16.26
CA VAL A 200 -13.29 -2.79 -15.19
C VAL A 200 -12.37 -1.84 -14.40
N GLU A 201 -11.15 -2.27 -14.07
CA GLU A 201 -10.16 -1.41 -13.40
C GLU A 201 -9.83 -0.17 -14.23
N SER A 202 -9.67 -0.32 -15.56
CA SER A 202 -9.43 0.80 -16.47
C SER A 202 -10.59 1.80 -16.49
N GLU A 203 -11.83 1.31 -16.49
CA GLU A 203 -13.03 2.16 -16.37
C GLU A 203 -13.04 2.93 -15.06
N LEU A 204 -12.81 2.23 -13.94
CA LEU A 204 -12.82 2.83 -12.61
C LEU A 204 -11.64 3.78 -12.41
N ALA A 205 -10.44 3.45 -12.90
CA ALA A 205 -9.27 4.33 -12.86
C ALA A 205 -9.53 5.63 -13.64
N SER A 206 -10.12 5.52 -14.85
CA SER A 206 -10.51 6.68 -15.63
C SER A 206 -11.53 7.55 -14.88
N TYR A 207 -12.49 6.93 -14.22
CA TYR A 207 -13.45 7.66 -13.38
C TYR A 207 -12.75 8.39 -12.21
N LEU A 208 -11.84 7.72 -11.50
CA LEU A 208 -11.05 8.35 -10.42
C LEU A 208 -10.31 9.59 -10.93
N LYS A 209 -9.71 9.52 -12.12
CA LYS A 209 -9.03 10.67 -12.76
C LYS A 209 -9.98 11.82 -13.13
N THR A 210 -11.26 11.57 -13.30
CA THR A 210 -12.24 12.68 -13.46
C THR A 210 -12.47 13.43 -12.14
N LEU A 211 -12.33 12.73 -11.01
CA LEU A 211 -12.53 13.31 -9.67
C LEU A 211 -11.26 13.94 -9.11
N ASP A 212 -10.11 13.36 -9.44
CA ASP A 212 -8.82 13.74 -8.88
C ASP A 212 -7.68 13.56 -9.90
N LYS A 213 -7.14 14.67 -10.35
CA LYS A 213 -6.02 14.72 -11.32
C LYS A 213 -4.65 14.82 -10.66
N LYS A 214 -4.58 14.95 -9.33
CA LYS A 214 -3.34 15.23 -8.61
C LYS A 214 -2.66 13.95 -8.12
N HIS A 215 -3.46 13.00 -7.62
CA HIS A 215 -2.93 11.75 -7.12
C HIS A 215 -2.72 10.74 -8.24
N LEU A 216 -1.76 9.84 -8.00
CA LEU A 216 -1.60 8.66 -8.83
C LEU A 216 -2.82 7.76 -8.70
N VAL A 217 -3.10 7.00 -9.75
CA VAL A 217 -4.08 5.91 -9.72
C VAL A 217 -3.34 4.62 -10.07
N SER A 218 -3.53 3.60 -9.26
CA SER A 218 -2.90 2.29 -9.44
C SER A 218 -3.91 1.16 -9.55
N ILE A 219 -3.52 0.12 -10.26
CA ILE A 219 -4.22 -1.15 -10.35
C ILE A 219 -3.31 -2.29 -9.90
N SER A 220 -3.89 -3.36 -9.36
CA SER A 220 -3.16 -4.55 -8.96
C SER A 220 -3.06 -5.54 -10.09
N TYR A 221 -1.87 -6.09 -10.30
CA TYR A 221 -1.61 -7.15 -11.26
C TYR A 221 -0.96 -8.35 -10.57
N MET A 222 -1.58 -9.52 -10.68
CA MET A 222 -1.00 -10.76 -10.17
C MET A 222 -0.46 -11.60 -11.33
N PRO A 223 0.86 -11.81 -11.43
CA PRO A 223 1.42 -12.70 -12.44
C PRO A 223 0.88 -14.12 -12.29
N LEU A 224 0.54 -14.74 -13.40
CA LEU A 224 0.14 -16.13 -13.44
C LEU A 224 1.36 -17.07 -13.36
N GLY A 225 1.22 -18.22 -12.74
CA GLY A 225 2.31 -19.15 -12.40
C GLY A 225 3.29 -19.42 -13.54
N THR A 226 3.00 -20.42 -14.39
CA THR A 226 3.88 -20.84 -15.50
C THR A 226 3.44 -20.30 -16.87
N GLN A 227 2.34 -19.56 -16.94
CA GLN A 227 1.80 -19.04 -18.19
C GLN A 227 2.58 -17.81 -18.65
N ASP A 228 2.48 -17.51 -19.93
CA ASP A 228 2.95 -16.25 -20.48
C ASP A 228 2.13 -15.09 -19.90
N ASN A 229 2.83 -14.21 -19.19
CA ASN A 229 2.22 -13.06 -18.53
C ASN A 229 2.27 -11.79 -19.39
N GLU A 230 2.94 -11.81 -20.51
CA GLU A 230 3.17 -10.65 -21.35
C GLU A 230 1.86 -10.01 -21.86
N PRO A 231 0.91 -10.75 -22.48
CA PRO A 231 -0.31 -10.16 -23.01
C PRO A 231 -1.19 -9.52 -21.92
N LEU A 232 -1.25 -10.14 -20.74
CA LEU A 232 -2.04 -9.61 -19.63
C LEU A 232 -1.41 -8.35 -19.04
N PHE A 233 -0.09 -8.34 -18.84
CA PHE A 233 0.61 -7.16 -18.36
C PHE A 233 0.55 -6.02 -19.39
N GLU A 234 0.62 -6.33 -20.68
CA GLU A 234 0.43 -5.35 -21.74
C GLU A 234 -0.95 -4.70 -21.67
N THR A 235 -2.00 -5.47 -21.41
CA THR A 235 -3.35 -4.92 -21.16
C THR A 235 -3.36 -3.96 -19.97
N CYS A 236 -2.62 -4.26 -18.89
CA CYS A 236 -2.52 -3.38 -17.73
C CYS A 236 -1.82 -2.06 -18.04
N VAL A 237 -0.71 -2.07 -18.78
CA VAL A 237 0.03 -0.83 -19.12
C VAL A 237 -0.72 0.02 -20.15
N GLN A 238 -1.62 -0.58 -20.92
CA GLN A 238 -2.51 0.12 -21.86
C GLN A 238 -3.74 0.75 -21.17
N ALA A 239 -4.05 0.33 -19.92
CA ALA A 239 -5.24 0.77 -19.21
C ALA A 239 -5.26 2.29 -19.04
N GLN A 240 -6.37 2.91 -19.43
CA GLN A 240 -6.55 4.35 -19.32
C GLN A 240 -6.78 4.78 -17.88
N GLY A 241 -6.30 5.97 -17.54
CA GLY A 241 -6.44 6.51 -16.17
C GLY A 241 -5.49 5.88 -15.16
N VAL A 242 -4.73 4.86 -15.52
CA VAL A 242 -3.73 4.20 -14.66
C VAL A 242 -2.37 4.86 -14.82
N ASP A 243 -1.73 5.20 -13.71
CA ASP A 243 -0.36 5.73 -13.68
C ASP A 243 0.65 4.65 -13.29
N VAL A 244 0.25 3.72 -12.42
CA VAL A 244 1.14 2.72 -11.80
C VAL A 244 0.50 1.35 -11.82
N ILE A 245 1.29 0.34 -12.18
CA ILE A 245 0.90 -1.07 -12.03
C ILE A 245 1.55 -1.63 -10.75
N GLU A 246 0.75 -2.16 -9.84
CA GLU A 246 1.20 -2.81 -8.62
C GLU A 246 1.32 -4.32 -8.86
N VAL A 247 2.54 -4.78 -9.12
CA VAL A 247 2.81 -6.18 -9.43
C VAL A 247 2.93 -6.98 -8.14
N VAL A 248 1.99 -7.87 -7.91
CA VAL A 248 1.97 -8.73 -6.70
C VAL A 248 3.12 -9.74 -6.74
N ALA A 249 4.05 -9.63 -5.80
CA ALA A 249 5.24 -10.49 -5.72
C ALA A 249 5.04 -11.63 -4.70
N ASN A 250 4.21 -12.62 -5.06
CA ASN A 250 3.88 -13.77 -4.22
C ASN A 250 4.34 -15.11 -4.84
N PRO A 251 5.55 -15.59 -4.52
CA PRO A 251 6.09 -16.83 -5.09
C PRO A 251 5.34 -18.11 -4.70
N VAL A 252 4.55 -18.10 -3.63
CA VAL A 252 3.67 -19.23 -3.29
C VAL A 252 2.67 -19.48 -4.41
N ILE A 253 2.10 -18.40 -4.94
CA ILE A 253 1.15 -18.49 -6.05
C ILE A 253 1.87 -18.62 -7.39
N THR A 254 2.93 -17.85 -7.60
CA THR A 254 3.51 -17.65 -8.93
C THR A 254 4.68 -18.57 -9.26
N CYS A 255 5.29 -19.22 -8.26
CA CYS A 255 6.50 -20.05 -8.45
C CYS A 255 6.43 -21.42 -7.76
N GLY A 256 5.24 -21.80 -7.22
CA GLY A 256 5.06 -23.09 -6.56
C GLY A 256 5.85 -23.26 -5.26
N VAL A 257 6.10 -22.17 -4.54
CA VAL A 257 6.70 -22.23 -3.20
C VAL A 257 5.72 -22.89 -2.23
N ARG A 258 6.19 -23.87 -1.46
CA ARG A 258 5.40 -24.63 -0.51
C ARG A 258 6.23 -25.11 0.68
N ASN A 259 5.56 -25.64 1.68
CA ASN A 259 6.25 -26.26 2.80
C ASN A 259 7.19 -27.37 2.31
N GLY A 260 8.42 -27.36 2.78
CA GLY A 260 9.45 -28.33 2.42
C GLY A 260 10.37 -27.91 1.26
N ASN A 261 10.11 -26.80 0.53
CA ASN A 261 10.98 -26.33 -0.54
C ASN A 261 11.35 -24.84 -0.47
N LEU A 262 11.21 -24.20 0.67
CA LEU A 262 11.38 -22.74 0.82
C LEU A 262 12.76 -22.26 0.34
N PHE A 263 13.84 -22.91 0.76
CA PHE A 263 15.19 -22.56 0.32
C PHE A 263 15.54 -23.12 -1.05
N ASP A 264 15.19 -24.38 -1.30
CA ASP A 264 15.56 -25.09 -2.53
C ASP A 264 14.92 -24.44 -3.76
N ASN A 265 13.76 -23.78 -3.57
CA ASN A 265 13.04 -23.11 -4.66
C ASN A 265 13.48 -21.65 -4.88
N LEU A 266 14.34 -21.07 -4.05
CA LEU A 266 14.77 -19.67 -4.19
C LEU A 266 15.40 -19.39 -5.56
N GLY A 267 16.26 -20.27 -6.06
CA GLY A 267 16.88 -20.11 -7.37
C GLY A 267 15.85 -20.01 -8.50
N ASN A 268 14.82 -20.87 -8.48
CA ASN A 268 13.72 -20.82 -9.44
C ASN A 268 12.87 -19.53 -9.26
N VAL A 269 12.65 -19.09 -8.03
CA VAL A 269 11.93 -17.83 -7.74
C VAL A 269 12.70 -16.64 -8.32
N TYR A 270 14.03 -16.58 -8.15
CA TYR A 270 14.85 -15.50 -8.69
C TYR A 270 14.81 -15.48 -10.22
N LEU A 271 15.06 -16.62 -10.85
CA LEU A 271 15.03 -16.73 -12.31
C LEU A 271 13.69 -16.24 -12.89
N ARG A 272 12.57 -16.76 -12.38
CA ARG A 272 11.24 -16.37 -12.85
C ARG A 272 10.91 -14.90 -12.56
N THR A 273 11.44 -14.34 -11.49
CA THR A 273 11.26 -12.92 -11.17
C THR A 273 12.07 -12.04 -12.12
N ASP A 274 13.31 -12.46 -12.47
CA ASP A 274 14.13 -11.75 -13.46
C ASP A 274 13.49 -11.75 -14.85
N ASP A 275 13.02 -12.90 -15.33
CA ASP A 275 12.34 -13.02 -16.62
C ASP A 275 11.14 -12.08 -16.70
N ARG A 276 10.35 -11.99 -15.60
CA ARG A 276 9.18 -11.12 -15.53
C ARG A 276 9.56 -9.64 -15.47
N ILE A 277 10.56 -9.28 -14.67
CA ILE A 277 11.05 -7.89 -14.58
C ILE A 277 11.51 -7.39 -15.95
N GLU A 278 12.19 -8.24 -16.75
CA GLU A 278 12.60 -7.89 -18.09
C GLU A 278 11.40 -7.53 -18.99
N VAL A 279 10.38 -8.39 -19.02
CA VAL A 279 9.14 -8.15 -19.76
C VAL A 279 8.43 -6.89 -19.27
N PHE A 280 8.28 -6.73 -17.95
CA PHE A 280 7.59 -5.59 -17.36
C PHE A 280 8.33 -4.27 -17.62
N ASN A 281 9.65 -4.27 -17.55
CA ASN A 281 10.46 -3.10 -17.90
C ASN A 281 10.22 -2.69 -19.36
N ARG A 282 10.33 -3.64 -20.28
CA ARG A 282 10.14 -3.39 -21.72
C ARG A 282 8.75 -2.81 -22.03
N LEU A 283 7.70 -3.43 -21.52
CA LEU A 283 6.33 -2.97 -21.74
C LEU A 283 6.05 -1.64 -21.06
N SER A 284 6.47 -1.47 -19.81
CA SER A 284 6.27 -0.21 -19.10
C SER A 284 6.95 0.97 -19.80
N LEU A 285 8.17 0.80 -20.30
CA LEU A 285 8.87 1.84 -21.08
C LEU A 285 8.15 2.14 -22.40
N ASN A 286 7.66 1.12 -23.11
CA ASN A 286 6.96 1.30 -24.38
C ASN A 286 5.67 2.12 -24.22
N TYR A 287 4.99 2.00 -23.09
CA TYR A 287 3.71 2.68 -22.81
C TYR A 287 3.85 3.88 -21.85
N GLY A 288 5.06 4.23 -21.43
CA GLY A 288 5.30 5.36 -20.49
C GLY A 288 4.65 5.15 -19.14
N LYS A 289 4.69 3.91 -18.61
CA LYS A 289 4.14 3.53 -17.31
C LYS A 289 5.26 3.15 -16.34
N VAL A 290 4.97 3.25 -15.06
CA VAL A 290 5.84 2.72 -14.01
C VAL A 290 5.13 1.60 -13.26
N TYR A 291 5.92 0.77 -12.58
CA TYR A 291 5.37 -0.26 -11.70
C TYR A 291 6.22 -0.41 -10.43
N TRP A 292 5.63 -0.93 -9.37
CA TRP A 292 6.37 -1.42 -8.22
C TRP A 292 5.97 -2.85 -7.86
N LEU A 293 6.87 -3.54 -7.17
CA LEU A 293 6.56 -4.86 -6.61
C LEU A 293 5.69 -4.67 -5.37
N ALA A 294 4.44 -5.09 -5.46
CA ALA A 294 3.45 -4.93 -4.41
C ALA A 294 3.24 -6.24 -3.65
N ASP A 295 2.80 -6.09 -2.39
CA ASP A 295 2.47 -7.22 -1.52
C ASP A 295 3.52 -8.34 -1.54
N ALA A 296 4.80 -7.92 -1.68
CA ALA A 296 5.92 -8.84 -1.72
C ALA A 296 5.94 -9.67 -0.44
N CYS A 297 5.79 -10.97 -0.58
CA CYS A 297 5.70 -11.87 0.55
C CYS A 297 6.44 -13.18 0.31
N TYR A 298 6.94 -13.73 1.40
CA TYR A 298 7.48 -15.07 1.47
C TYR A 298 7.14 -15.65 2.84
N PRO A 299 6.72 -16.92 2.94
CA PRO A 299 6.30 -17.48 4.22
C PRO A 299 7.47 -17.62 5.20
N ARG A 300 7.14 -17.66 6.48
CA ARG A 300 8.08 -18.10 7.50
C ARG A 300 8.44 -19.57 7.28
N ASP A 301 9.61 -19.97 7.76
CA ASP A 301 10.09 -21.35 7.62
C ASP A 301 9.05 -22.34 8.14
N ALA A 302 8.80 -23.38 7.38
CA ALA A 302 7.79 -24.40 7.60
C ALA A 302 6.32 -23.87 7.65
N PHE A 303 6.04 -22.64 7.18
CA PHE A 303 4.71 -22.01 7.26
C PHE A 303 4.15 -21.93 8.69
N PHE A 304 5.01 -21.91 9.69
CA PHE A 304 4.60 -21.81 11.08
C PHE A 304 4.78 -20.39 11.63
N VAL A 305 3.86 -20.01 12.52
CA VAL A 305 3.98 -18.78 13.31
C VAL A 305 4.20 -19.15 14.76
N ARG A 306 5.46 -19.25 15.14
CA ARG A 306 5.91 -19.42 16.53
C ARG A 306 7.02 -18.42 16.81
N PRO A 307 7.28 -18.05 18.07
CA PRO A 307 8.40 -17.16 18.40
C PRO A 307 9.75 -17.63 17.87
N SER A 308 9.91 -18.96 17.72
CA SER A 308 11.12 -19.59 17.16
C SER A 308 11.11 -19.79 15.64
N SER A 309 10.03 -19.41 14.94
CA SER A 309 9.96 -19.58 13.48
C SER A 309 10.99 -18.69 12.80
N ARG A 310 11.87 -19.31 12.03
CA ARG A 310 12.92 -18.62 11.27
C ARG A 310 12.32 -17.90 10.06
N THR A 311 13.08 -16.98 9.51
CA THR A 311 12.69 -16.14 8.37
C THR A 311 13.81 -16.04 7.34
N ASP A 312 14.72 -17.02 7.31
CA ASP A 312 15.94 -16.93 6.52
C ASP A 312 15.65 -16.94 5.02
N ALA A 313 14.77 -17.86 4.56
CA ALA A 313 14.35 -17.89 3.15
C ALA A 313 13.60 -16.61 2.75
N ARG A 314 12.69 -16.11 3.62
CA ARG A 314 12.00 -14.85 3.42
C ARG A 314 12.97 -13.68 3.30
N ASN A 315 13.95 -13.62 4.19
CA ASN A 315 14.93 -12.53 4.19
C ASN A 315 15.82 -12.57 2.93
N ALA A 316 16.19 -13.76 2.46
CA ALA A 316 16.92 -13.91 1.20
C ALA A 316 16.11 -13.38 0.01
N TYR A 317 14.81 -13.71 -0.06
CA TYR A 317 13.92 -13.20 -1.10
C TYR A 317 13.72 -11.68 -1.00
N PHE A 318 13.54 -11.14 0.19
CA PHE A 318 13.38 -9.69 0.39
C PHE A 318 14.65 -8.92 0.01
N ALA A 319 15.84 -9.43 0.38
CA ALA A 319 17.12 -8.86 -0.04
C ALA A 319 17.26 -8.82 -1.56
N TYR A 320 16.86 -9.90 -2.22
CA TYR A 320 16.87 -9.99 -3.68
C TYR A 320 15.93 -8.94 -4.32
N LEU A 321 14.68 -8.78 -3.83
CA LEU A 321 13.77 -7.78 -4.38
C LEU A 321 14.29 -6.35 -4.18
N LEU A 322 14.87 -6.05 -3.01
CA LEU A 322 15.47 -4.74 -2.74
C LEU A 322 16.65 -4.45 -3.69
N SER A 323 17.47 -5.46 -4.00
CA SER A 323 18.56 -5.31 -4.97
C SER A 323 18.05 -5.01 -6.38
N LYS A 324 16.91 -5.57 -6.79
CA LYS A 324 16.29 -5.27 -8.09
C LYS A 324 15.76 -3.84 -8.17
N VAL A 325 15.18 -3.32 -7.09
CA VAL A 325 14.74 -1.92 -7.02
C VAL A 325 15.94 -0.97 -7.09
N GLU A 326 17.03 -1.28 -6.40
CA GLU A 326 18.26 -0.48 -6.45
C GLU A 326 18.89 -0.50 -7.85
N GLU A 327 18.96 -1.67 -8.47
CA GLU A 327 19.42 -1.83 -9.85
C GLU A 327 18.57 -1.01 -10.83
N ALA A 328 17.24 -1.10 -10.72
CA ALA A 328 16.33 -0.35 -11.58
C ALA A 328 16.51 1.18 -11.42
N LYS A 329 16.63 1.67 -10.18
CA LYS A 329 16.93 3.08 -9.89
C LYS A 329 18.23 3.52 -10.57
N ARG A 330 19.29 2.71 -10.45
CA ARG A 330 20.62 3.02 -11.02
C ARG A 330 20.62 3.01 -12.56
N THR A 331 19.81 2.16 -13.17
CA THR A 331 19.74 1.97 -14.63
C THR A 331 18.59 2.73 -15.30
N GLY A 332 17.79 3.50 -14.54
CA GLY A 332 16.66 4.26 -15.07
C GLY A 332 15.51 3.38 -15.58
N GLN A 333 15.34 2.18 -15.00
CA GLN A 333 14.25 1.27 -15.35
C GLN A 333 12.94 1.66 -14.62
N PRO A 334 11.77 1.29 -15.15
CA PRO A 334 10.47 1.71 -14.64
C PRO A 334 9.99 0.98 -13.37
N LEU A 335 10.81 0.13 -12.77
CA LEU A 335 10.56 -0.46 -11.46
C LEU A 335 10.87 0.59 -10.38
N VAL A 336 9.83 1.22 -9.83
CA VAL A 336 9.95 2.39 -8.94
C VAL A 336 9.83 2.08 -7.45
N GLY A 337 9.89 0.83 -7.05
CA GLY A 337 9.90 0.46 -5.65
C GLY A 337 9.40 -0.93 -5.31
N CYS A 338 9.32 -1.18 -4.02
CA CYS A 338 8.79 -2.42 -3.46
C CYS A 338 7.95 -2.13 -2.21
N SER A 339 6.81 -2.82 -2.08
CA SER A 339 5.97 -2.84 -0.89
C SER A 339 5.81 -4.27 -0.39
N PHE A 340 6.10 -4.50 0.89
CA PHE A 340 6.00 -5.82 1.50
C PHE A 340 4.62 -6.08 2.07
N LYS A 341 4.12 -7.29 1.87
CA LYS A 341 2.97 -7.82 2.60
C LYS A 341 3.47 -8.33 3.94
N GLY A 342 3.18 -7.85 5.00
CA GLY A 342 2.60 -6.64 5.46
C GLY A 342 3.04 -6.52 6.88
N TRP A 343 2.83 -5.38 7.45
CA TRP A 343 3.23 -5.12 8.81
C TRP A 343 2.27 -5.80 9.80
N GLY A 344 2.76 -6.76 10.59
CA GLY A 344 2.08 -7.32 11.75
C GLY A 344 2.44 -6.60 13.04
N GLY A 345 3.60 -5.94 13.05
CA GLY A 345 4.04 -5.07 14.12
C GLY A 345 3.97 -5.71 15.49
N MET A 346 3.15 -5.15 16.37
CA MET A 346 2.94 -5.60 17.75
C MET A 346 1.79 -6.62 17.90
N ALA A 347 1.24 -7.15 16.80
CA ALA A 347 0.18 -8.14 16.85
C ALA A 347 0.63 -9.42 17.56
N ARG A 348 -0.32 -10.11 18.16
CA ARG A 348 -0.11 -11.41 18.79
C ARG A 348 -0.88 -12.46 18.01
N THR A 349 -0.22 -13.57 17.73
CA THR A 349 -0.78 -14.68 16.93
C THR A 349 -1.03 -15.94 17.76
N GLU A 350 -1.16 -15.78 19.06
CA GLU A 350 -1.43 -16.89 19.98
C GLU A 350 -2.86 -17.41 19.80
N GLY A 351 -3.01 -18.72 19.69
CA GLY A 351 -4.30 -19.41 19.54
C GLY A 351 -4.78 -19.48 18.08
N ASP A 352 -5.79 -20.32 17.85
CA ASP A 352 -6.35 -20.58 16.51
C ASP A 352 -7.44 -19.58 16.14
N GLU A 353 -8.10 -18.96 17.12
CA GLU A 353 -9.14 -17.97 16.91
C GLU A 353 -8.56 -16.59 16.62
N TRP A 354 -9.20 -15.88 15.68
CA TRP A 354 -8.85 -14.48 15.39
C TRP A 354 -9.46 -13.54 16.44
N ARG A 355 -8.63 -12.68 17.02
CA ARG A 355 -9.05 -11.72 18.04
C ARG A 355 -8.87 -10.29 17.51
N ALA A 356 -9.94 -9.54 17.43
CA ALA A 356 -9.87 -8.12 17.11
C ALA A 356 -8.82 -7.40 17.99
N VAL A 357 -8.16 -6.37 17.46
CA VAL A 357 -7.12 -5.57 18.14
C VAL A 357 -5.78 -6.30 18.32
N TYR A 358 -5.79 -7.57 18.74
CA TYR A 358 -4.55 -8.32 19.01
C TYR A 358 -3.97 -8.97 17.76
N ASP A 359 -4.85 -9.43 16.89
CA ASP A 359 -4.50 -10.25 15.74
C ASP A 359 -4.53 -9.51 14.39
N TYR A 360 -4.54 -8.18 14.43
CA TYR A 360 -4.34 -7.38 13.21
C TYR A 360 -2.93 -7.61 12.67
N THR A 361 -2.85 -8.45 11.65
CA THR A 361 -1.64 -8.88 10.97
C THR A 361 -1.71 -8.51 9.49
N ALA A 362 -0.69 -8.86 8.71
CA ALA A 362 -0.70 -8.69 7.26
C ALA A 362 -1.83 -9.47 6.59
N GLU A 363 -2.15 -10.62 7.14
CA GLU A 363 -3.19 -11.49 6.63
C GLU A 363 -4.57 -10.99 7.07
N TYR A 364 -5.55 -11.18 6.19
CA TYR A 364 -6.95 -10.97 6.53
C TYR A 364 -7.46 -12.04 7.50
N PRO A 365 -8.54 -11.77 8.26
CA PRO A 365 -9.04 -12.67 9.31
C PRO A 365 -9.35 -14.11 8.88
N GLU A 366 -9.72 -14.32 7.63
CA GLU A 366 -10.00 -15.65 7.06
C GLU A 366 -8.72 -16.43 6.70
N CYS A 367 -7.56 -15.78 6.72
CA CYS A 367 -6.29 -16.40 6.40
C CYS A 367 -5.53 -16.85 7.66
N LYS A 368 -4.59 -17.79 7.49
CA LYS A 368 -3.71 -18.22 8.58
C LYS A 368 -2.83 -17.04 9.02
N LYS A 369 -2.97 -16.65 10.29
CA LYS A 369 -2.31 -15.49 10.88
C LYS A 369 -0.78 -15.60 10.87
N GLY A 370 -0.12 -14.51 10.53
CA GLY A 370 1.28 -14.26 10.80
C GLY A 370 2.29 -15.00 9.90
N VAL A 371 1.84 -15.82 8.94
CA VAL A 371 2.74 -16.57 8.05
C VAL A 371 3.59 -15.65 7.19
N TYR A 372 3.00 -14.57 6.69
CA TYR A 372 3.66 -13.56 5.85
C TYR A 372 3.99 -12.27 6.61
N SER A 373 3.43 -12.08 7.80
CA SER A 373 3.57 -10.87 8.58
C SER A 373 5.01 -10.62 9.03
N ILE A 374 5.38 -9.34 9.03
CA ILE A 374 6.63 -8.83 9.60
C ILE A 374 6.28 -8.29 10.99
N PHE A 375 6.77 -8.95 12.03
CA PHE A 375 6.56 -8.49 13.40
C PHE A 375 7.72 -7.58 13.87
N SER A 376 7.45 -6.72 14.82
CA SER A 376 8.45 -5.80 15.38
C SER A 376 9.65 -6.52 16.02
N ASN A 377 9.46 -7.75 16.47
CA ASN A 377 10.51 -8.61 17.03
C ASN A 377 11.23 -9.51 16.00
N ASP A 378 10.90 -9.42 14.72
CA ASP A 378 11.65 -10.10 13.64
C ASP A 378 12.96 -9.34 13.35
N VAL A 379 13.91 -9.39 14.28
CA VAL A 379 15.13 -8.57 14.26
C VAL A 379 15.89 -8.70 12.94
N SER A 380 16.05 -9.92 12.42
CA SER A 380 16.76 -10.15 11.14
C SER A 380 16.05 -9.46 9.97
N THR A 381 14.72 -9.59 9.86
CA THR A 381 13.93 -8.95 8.80
C THR A 381 13.91 -7.43 8.94
N THR A 382 13.68 -6.91 10.15
CA THR A 382 13.63 -5.45 10.38
C THR A 382 14.99 -4.81 10.15
N THR A 383 16.10 -5.50 10.47
CA THR A 383 17.45 -5.04 10.15
C THR A 383 17.68 -5.00 8.65
N LEU A 384 17.29 -6.06 7.92
CA LEU A 384 17.36 -6.11 6.46
C LEU A 384 16.60 -4.94 5.82
N LEU A 385 15.35 -4.71 6.22
CA LEU A 385 14.54 -3.61 5.69
C LEU A 385 15.16 -2.24 5.99
N ARG A 386 15.69 -2.03 7.20
CA ARG A 386 16.36 -0.79 7.57
C ARG A 386 17.57 -0.51 6.68
N HIS A 387 18.36 -1.52 6.34
CA HIS A 387 19.48 -1.36 5.42
C HIS A 387 18.99 -1.11 3.99
N GLY A 388 18.12 -1.96 3.47
CA GLY A 388 17.65 -1.87 2.08
C GLY A 388 16.85 -0.61 1.78
N PHE A 389 16.11 -0.06 2.75
CA PHE A 389 15.35 1.19 2.56
C PHE A 389 16.17 2.47 2.80
N ARG A 390 17.36 2.37 3.38
CA ARG A 390 18.26 3.52 3.61
C ARG A 390 19.35 3.67 2.55
N LEU A 391 19.50 2.69 1.66
CA LEU A 391 20.39 2.85 0.51
C LEU A 391 19.81 3.97 -0.37
N GLU A 392 20.55 5.09 -0.45
CA GLU A 392 20.17 6.30 -1.17
C GLU A 392 20.48 6.21 -2.68
#